data_5fe866e54668bf631242f5c3cf70caba
#
_entry.id   5fe866e54668bf631242f5c3cf70caba
#
_cell.length_a   1.000
_cell.length_b   1.000
_cell.length_c   1.000
_cell.angle_alpha   90.00
_cell.angle_beta   90.00
_cell.angle_gamma   90.00
#
_symmetry.space_group_name_H-M   'P 1'
#
loop_
_entity.id
_entity.type
_entity.pdbx_description
1 polymer ?
#
loop_
_entity_poly.entity_id
_entity_poly.type
_entity_poly.pdbx_seq_one_letter_code
_entity_poly.pdbx_strand_id
1 'polypeptide(L)'
;MRNNKTAIVILNFNGWRDTQKCLAALSKQTVQDFEIYLIDNGSKDESVKELSKIEMPNLHFHKEKKNTGFTGGVNIGIKWAIKNNFENVVLLNNDANAEPEWLENLLKPLEKSPEIGAVTSLMLDKTGKFIDDAGDVYSTWGIPMLRNEGEPKKNAPKSGLVFGGTGGATLYRTKVFKTIGFFDEDFFAYNEDVDIDWRMQLAGFKVWYERTAVVWHKHSATSSKIPGFTINQVFKNLPQVFWKNVPFPMILPMFFKFYAVYWAFVIYRIPKGGVKFALKGIWQGTLLIPRSLKKRREIQGRKVVSNEYLKSILYHGLPLKQVNRIKKFLKLKR
;
A
#
# COMPACT_ATOMS: atom_id res chain seq x y z
N MET A 1 18.63 -11.80 -23.30
CA MET A 1 17.70 -11.64 -22.17
C MET A 1 18.00 -10.27 -21.57
N ARG A 2 17.02 -9.35 -21.43
CA ARG A 2 17.26 -8.10 -20.69
C ARG A 2 17.43 -8.50 -19.22
N ASN A 3 18.59 -8.19 -18.63
CA ASN A 3 18.78 -8.31 -17.18
C ASN A 3 17.84 -7.29 -16.52
N ASN A 4 16.62 -7.69 -16.24
CA ASN A 4 15.67 -6.87 -15.48
C ASN A 4 16.09 -6.89 -14.01
N LYS A 5 17.14 -6.15 -13.66
CA LYS A 5 17.60 -6.04 -12.27
C LYS A 5 16.46 -5.59 -11.38
N THR A 6 16.05 -6.45 -10.46
CA THR A 6 14.96 -6.20 -9.53
C THR A 6 15.50 -6.13 -8.10
N ALA A 7 15.13 -5.06 -7.37
CA ALA A 7 15.39 -4.94 -5.94
C ALA A 7 14.10 -5.31 -5.17
N ILE A 8 14.19 -6.14 -4.15
CA ILE A 8 13.09 -6.44 -3.22
C ILE A 8 13.40 -5.71 -1.91
N VAL A 9 12.54 -4.77 -1.54
CA VAL A 9 12.65 -3.97 -0.31
C VAL A 9 11.74 -4.58 0.75
N ILE A 10 12.33 -4.97 1.86
CA ILE A 10 11.63 -5.54 3.02
C ILE A 10 11.87 -4.64 4.22
N LEU A 11 10.80 -4.21 4.88
CA LEU A 11 10.87 -3.38 6.08
C LEU A 11 10.56 -4.22 7.31
N ASN A 12 11.51 -4.36 8.22
CA ASN A 12 11.33 -5.02 9.51
C ASN A 12 11.17 -3.99 10.64
N PHE A 13 10.21 -4.24 11.54
CA PHE A 13 10.10 -3.55 12.82
C PHE A 13 9.54 -4.49 13.89
N ASN A 14 10.41 -4.94 14.82
CA ASN A 14 10.06 -5.87 15.89
C ASN A 14 9.39 -7.16 15.39
N GLY A 15 9.90 -7.75 14.28
CA GLY A 15 9.25 -8.87 13.60
C GLY A 15 10.21 -9.88 12.96
N TRP A 16 11.42 -10.07 13.48
CA TRP A 16 12.47 -10.88 12.87
C TRP A 16 12.06 -12.31 12.49
N ARG A 17 11.18 -12.97 13.28
CA ARG A 17 10.72 -14.33 12.99
C ARG A 17 9.88 -14.40 11.70
N ASP A 18 9.04 -13.41 11.46
CA ASP A 18 8.24 -13.32 10.24
C ASP A 18 9.16 -12.94 9.07
N THR A 19 10.12 -12.03 9.28
CA THR A 19 11.14 -11.65 8.29
C THR A 19 11.98 -12.85 7.83
N GLN A 20 12.41 -13.73 8.76
CA GLN A 20 13.13 -14.95 8.39
C GLN A 20 12.30 -15.88 7.49
N LYS A 21 11.00 -16.03 7.74
CA LYS A 21 10.10 -16.82 6.90
C LYS A 21 9.93 -16.19 5.51
N CYS A 22 9.78 -14.88 5.46
CA CYS A 22 9.72 -14.13 4.21
C CYS A 22 10.98 -14.35 3.37
N LEU A 23 12.17 -14.22 3.96
CA LEU A 23 13.46 -14.48 3.29
C LEU A 23 13.58 -15.93 2.81
N ALA A 24 13.15 -16.89 3.63
CA ALA A 24 13.14 -18.31 3.25
C ALA A 24 12.15 -18.62 2.11
N ALA A 25 11.07 -17.85 1.94
CA ALA A 25 10.20 -17.94 0.79
C ALA A 25 10.84 -17.34 -0.47
N LEU A 26 11.57 -16.23 -0.33
CA LEU A 26 12.29 -15.60 -1.43
C LEU A 26 13.46 -16.46 -1.95
N SER A 27 14.14 -17.22 -1.10
CA SER A 27 15.20 -18.13 -1.54
C SER A 27 14.71 -19.26 -2.48
N LYS A 28 13.39 -19.48 -2.52
CA LYS A 28 12.73 -20.51 -3.36
C LYS A 28 12.13 -19.97 -4.66
N GLN A 29 12.34 -18.69 -4.97
CA GLN A 29 11.79 -18.12 -6.21
C GLN A 29 12.37 -18.79 -7.45
N THR A 30 11.57 -18.97 -8.51
CA THR A 30 12.01 -19.50 -9.81
C THR A 30 12.96 -18.56 -10.52
N VAL A 31 12.79 -17.25 -10.35
CA VAL A 31 13.71 -16.20 -10.80
C VAL A 31 14.62 -15.82 -9.64
N GLN A 32 15.95 -15.92 -9.83
CA GLN A 32 16.97 -15.63 -8.83
C GLN A 32 17.75 -14.33 -9.12
N ASP A 33 17.49 -13.64 -10.23
CA ASP A 33 18.16 -12.39 -10.60
C ASP A 33 17.49 -11.20 -9.90
N PHE A 34 17.64 -11.15 -8.56
CA PHE A 34 17.19 -10.04 -7.71
C PHE A 34 18.13 -9.84 -6.53
N GLU A 35 18.09 -8.61 -5.98
CA GLU A 35 18.76 -8.26 -4.73
C GLU A 35 17.72 -7.92 -3.66
N ILE A 36 17.99 -8.28 -2.42
CA ILE A 36 17.12 -7.98 -1.27
C ILE A 36 17.75 -6.83 -0.48
N TYR A 37 16.99 -5.78 -0.25
CA TYR A 37 17.36 -4.72 0.68
C TYR A 37 16.47 -4.78 1.91
N LEU A 38 16.99 -5.42 2.96
CA LEU A 38 16.31 -5.60 4.24
C LEU A 38 16.63 -4.42 5.16
N ILE A 39 15.61 -3.70 5.59
CA ILE A 39 15.74 -2.53 6.45
C ILE A 39 15.14 -2.85 7.82
N ASP A 40 15.97 -2.84 8.86
CA ASP A 40 15.48 -2.78 10.23
C ASP A 40 15.16 -1.34 10.59
N ASN A 41 13.89 -1.06 10.82
CA ASN A 41 13.37 0.29 11.03
C ASN A 41 13.40 0.71 12.52
N GLY A 42 14.53 0.50 13.17
CA GLY A 42 14.76 0.89 14.57
C GLY A 42 14.07 -0.02 15.58
N SER A 43 14.12 -1.33 15.35
CA SER A 43 13.58 -2.35 16.27
C SER A 43 14.18 -2.25 17.67
N LYS A 44 13.41 -2.70 18.66
CA LYS A 44 13.78 -2.74 20.09
C LYS A 44 13.83 -4.16 20.66
N ASP A 45 13.47 -5.16 19.83
CA ASP A 45 13.58 -6.58 20.15
C ASP A 45 14.90 -7.16 19.61
N GLU A 46 15.01 -8.49 19.54
CA GLU A 46 16.18 -9.20 19.02
C GLU A 46 16.38 -9.07 17.49
N SER A 47 15.54 -8.29 16.79
CA SER A 47 15.52 -8.22 15.31
C SER A 47 16.90 -7.93 14.72
N VAL A 48 17.58 -6.89 15.19
CA VAL A 48 18.90 -6.51 14.68
C VAL A 48 19.91 -7.65 14.85
N LYS A 49 19.94 -8.28 16.03
CA LYS A 49 20.85 -9.37 16.36
C LYS A 49 20.59 -10.61 15.50
N GLU A 50 19.32 -10.98 15.32
CA GLU A 50 18.94 -12.20 14.60
C GLU A 50 19.02 -12.03 13.08
N LEU A 51 18.65 -10.86 12.56
CA LEU A 51 18.68 -10.59 11.12
C LEU A 51 20.09 -10.34 10.59
N SER A 52 21.00 -9.76 11.40
CA SER A 52 22.41 -9.55 10.99
C SER A 52 23.21 -10.86 10.84
N LYS A 53 22.72 -12.00 11.34
CA LYS A 53 23.35 -13.32 11.20
C LYS A 53 22.97 -14.04 9.90
N ILE A 54 22.01 -13.51 9.14
CA ILE A 54 21.51 -14.19 7.93
C ILE A 54 22.50 -14.01 6.81
N GLU A 55 23.04 -15.13 6.34
CA GLU A 55 23.97 -15.19 5.22
C GLU A 55 23.18 -15.58 3.96
N MET A 56 22.88 -14.61 3.10
CA MET A 56 22.34 -14.80 1.75
C MET A 56 23.14 -13.93 0.77
N PRO A 57 23.64 -14.48 -0.35
CA PRO A 57 24.56 -13.77 -1.26
C PRO A 57 23.99 -12.46 -1.82
N ASN A 58 22.65 -12.39 -1.98
CA ASN A 58 21.91 -11.26 -2.54
C ASN A 58 21.18 -10.41 -1.48
N LEU A 59 21.57 -10.50 -0.19
CA LEU A 59 20.94 -9.78 0.91
C LEU A 59 21.82 -8.62 1.38
N HIS A 60 21.26 -7.41 1.34
CA HIS A 60 21.83 -6.21 1.93
C HIS A 60 21.04 -5.82 3.16
N PHE A 61 21.69 -5.83 4.33
CA PHE A 61 21.06 -5.47 5.60
C PHE A 61 21.38 -4.02 5.99
N HIS A 62 20.32 -3.23 6.22
CA HIS A 62 20.40 -1.85 6.66
C HIS A 62 19.69 -1.65 7.99
N LYS A 63 20.31 -0.90 8.91
CA LYS A 63 19.76 -0.61 10.24
C LYS A 63 19.50 0.88 10.39
N GLU A 64 18.24 1.22 10.69
CA GLU A 64 17.86 2.57 11.10
C GLU A 64 17.96 2.76 12.62
N LYS A 65 18.26 4.00 13.03
CA LYS A 65 18.36 4.36 14.46
C LYS A 65 16.98 4.46 15.12
N LYS A 66 15.96 4.81 14.38
CA LYS A 66 14.58 5.04 14.87
C LYS A 66 13.55 4.59 13.83
N ASN A 67 12.34 4.30 14.32
CA ASN A 67 11.21 3.99 13.45
C ASN A 67 10.77 5.25 12.67
N THR A 68 10.94 5.23 11.37
CA THR A 68 10.56 6.29 10.41
C THR A 68 9.18 6.04 9.78
N GLY A 69 8.43 5.06 10.27
CA GLY A 69 7.19 4.60 9.67
C GLY A 69 7.42 3.73 8.44
N PHE A 70 6.35 3.26 7.85
CA PHE A 70 6.42 2.50 6.60
C PHE A 70 7.01 3.37 5.48
N THR A 71 6.48 4.59 5.30
CA THR A 71 6.89 5.50 4.23
C THR A 71 8.36 5.86 4.26
N GLY A 72 8.87 6.25 5.44
CA GLY A 72 10.29 6.58 5.59
C GLY A 72 11.19 5.38 5.34
N GLY A 73 10.82 4.22 5.89
CA GLY A 73 11.59 2.99 5.73
C GLY A 73 11.67 2.52 4.28
N VAL A 74 10.54 2.38 3.58
CA VAL A 74 10.56 1.93 2.18
C VAL A 74 11.23 2.94 1.24
N ASN A 75 11.15 4.25 1.54
CA ASN A 75 11.84 5.26 0.76
C ASN A 75 13.37 5.09 0.77
N ILE A 76 13.96 4.60 1.86
CA ILE A 76 15.39 4.27 1.94
C ILE A 76 15.73 3.18 0.92
N GLY A 77 14.93 2.11 0.89
CA GLY A 77 15.13 1.01 -0.06
C GLY A 77 14.89 1.40 -1.51
N ILE A 78 13.87 2.21 -1.79
CA ILE A 78 13.60 2.71 -3.15
C ILE A 78 14.75 3.60 -3.64
N LYS A 79 15.24 4.50 -2.79
CA LYS A 79 16.40 5.35 -3.12
C LYS A 79 17.66 4.52 -3.38
N TRP A 80 17.89 3.47 -2.58
CA TRP A 80 18.98 2.53 -2.79
C TRP A 80 18.84 1.81 -4.14
N ALA A 81 17.65 1.30 -4.48
CA ALA A 81 17.40 0.66 -5.75
C ALA A 81 17.68 1.59 -6.94
N ILE A 82 17.21 2.84 -6.88
CA ILE A 82 17.44 3.83 -7.93
C ILE A 82 18.92 4.18 -8.07
N LYS A 83 19.63 4.35 -6.95
CA LYS A 83 21.08 4.66 -6.91
C LYS A 83 21.92 3.55 -7.54
N ASN A 84 21.50 2.30 -7.37
CA ASN A 84 22.17 1.12 -7.92
C ASN A 84 21.63 0.68 -9.30
N ASN A 85 20.85 1.55 -9.97
CA ASN A 85 20.33 1.36 -11.32
C ASN A 85 19.42 0.13 -11.50
N PHE A 86 18.70 -0.28 -10.46
CA PHE A 86 17.65 -1.28 -10.62
C PHE A 86 16.51 -0.73 -11.48
N GLU A 87 16.02 -1.55 -12.40
CA GLU A 87 14.88 -1.20 -13.26
C GLU A 87 13.57 -1.29 -12.51
N ASN A 88 13.48 -2.25 -11.60
CA ASN A 88 12.28 -2.53 -10.81
C ASN A 88 12.59 -2.55 -9.32
N VAL A 89 11.62 -2.14 -8.52
CA VAL A 89 11.64 -2.29 -7.07
C VAL A 89 10.34 -2.91 -6.60
N VAL A 90 10.44 -3.98 -5.82
CA VAL A 90 9.29 -4.64 -5.18
C VAL A 90 9.25 -4.23 -3.72
N LEU A 91 8.11 -3.80 -3.24
CA LEU A 91 7.85 -3.68 -1.82
C LEU A 91 7.17 -4.98 -1.35
N LEU A 92 7.74 -5.62 -0.34
CA LEU A 92 7.19 -6.83 0.24
C LEU A 92 7.16 -6.71 1.77
N ASN A 93 5.99 -6.89 2.36
CA ASN A 93 5.87 -6.92 3.81
C ASN A 93 6.67 -8.09 4.40
N ASN A 94 7.31 -7.87 5.52
CA ASN A 94 8.10 -8.89 6.20
C ASN A 94 7.29 -10.06 6.77
N ASP A 95 5.97 -9.92 6.86
CA ASP A 95 5.02 -10.96 7.27
C ASP A 95 4.23 -11.57 6.10
N ALA A 96 4.73 -11.36 4.85
CA ALA A 96 4.24 -11.94 3.62
C ALA A 96 5.18 -13.05 3.14
N ASN A 97 4.61 -14.20 2.75
CA ASN A 97 5.35 -15.33 2.18
C ASN A 97 4.94 -15.52 0.72
N ALA A 98 5.88 -15.32 -0.19
CA ALA A 98 5.67 -15.42 -1.63
C ALA A 98 5.66 -16.88 -2.09
N GLU A 99 4.76 -17.25 -3.02
CA GLU A 99 4.81 -18.54 -3.73
C GLU A 99 6.02 -18.56 -4.69
N PRO A 100 6.56 -19.75 -5.08
CA PRO A 100 7.81 -19.85 -5.85
C PRO A 100 7.84 -19.06 -7.17
N GLU A 101 6.74 -18.99 -7.90
CA GLU A 101 6.62 -18.29 -9.18
C GLU A 101 6.18 -16.82 -9.04
N TRP A 102 6.12 -16.30 -7.82
CA TRP A 102 5.57 -14.97 -7.54
C TRP A 102 6.31 -13.85 -8.28
N LEU A 103 7.62 -13.78 -8.17
CA LEU A 103 8.41 -12.74 -8.81
C LEU A 103 8.36 -12.83 -10.34
N GLU A 104 8.46 -14.02 -10.87
CA GLU A 104 8.31 -14.29 -12.32
C GLU A 104 6.96 -13.76 -12.84
N ASN A 105 5.88 -14.06 -12.10
CA ASN A 105 4.53 -13.63 -12.48
C ASN A 105 4.34 -12.13 -12.35
N LEU A 106 5.01 -11.45 -11.41
CA LEU A 106 5.01 -9.98 -11.33
C LEU A 106 5.74 -9.31 -12.50
N LEU A 107 6.80 -9.94 -13.03
CA LEU A 107 7.59 -9.36 -14.11
C LEU A 107 6.90 -9.45 -15.48
N LYS A 108 6.17 -10.55 -15.76
CA LYS A 108 5.50 -10.79 -17.06
C LYS A 108 4.60 -9.65 -17.55
N PRO A 109 3.75 -9.01 -16.75
CA PRO A 109 2.91 -7.91 -17.22
C PRO A 109 3.68 -6.68 -17.68
N LEU A 110 4.88 -6.43 -17.13
CA LEU A 110 5.71 -5.29 -17.53
C LEU A 110 6.18 -5.37 -18.98
N GLU A 111 6.29 -6.58 -19.52
CA GLU A 111 6.69 -6.80 -20.92
C GLU A 111 5.57 -6.42 -21.89
N LYS A 112 4.30 -6.43 -21.44
CA LYS A 112 3.13 -6.17 -22.28
C LYS A 112 2.97 -4.71 -22.66
N SER A 113 3.31 -3.78 -21.75
CA SER A 113 3.15 -2.35 -22.01
C SER A 113 4.09 -1.50 -21.15
N PRO A 114 4.75 -0.48 -21.73
CA PRO A 114 5.56 0.49 -20.99
C PRO A 114 4.73 1.42 -20.09
N GLU A 115 3.40 1.49 -20.27
CA GLU A 115 2.50 2.26 -19.43
C GLU A 115 2.23 1.56 -18.08
N ILE A 116 2.40 0.24 -17.99
CA ILE A 116 2.31 -0.49 -16.72
C ILE A 116 3.47 -0.05 -15.85
N GLY A 117 3.18 0.79 -14.88
CA GLY A 117 4.14 1.33 -13.91
C GLY A 117 4.29 0.45 -12.67
N ALA A 118 3.24 -0.31 -12.32
CA ALA A 118 3.25 -1.23 -11.19
C ALA A 118 2.44 -2.50 -11.47
N VAL A 119 2.84 -3.59 -10.78
CA VAL A 119 2.14 -4.88 -10.80
C VAL A 119 1.92 -5.32 -9.35
N THR A 120 0.65 -5.47 -8.96
CA THR A 120 0.27 -5.90 -7.60
C THR A 120 -0.14 -7.37 -7.58
N SER A 121 0.09 -8.01 -6.45
CA SER A 121 -0.11 -9.44 -6.19
C SER A 121 -1.55 -9.77 -5.81
N LEU A 122 -1.92 -11.05 -5.91
CA LEU A 122 -2.99 -11.63 -5.12
C LEU A 122 -2.45 -11.91 -3.71
N MET A 123 -2.93 -11.15 -2.74
CA MET A 123 -2.64 -11.41 -1.33
C MET A 123 -3.74 -12.28 -0.73
N LEU A 124 -3.35 -13.36 -0.08
CA LEU A 124 -4.23 -14.26 0.66
C LEU A 124 -3.98 -14.10 2.17
N ASP A 125 -4.98 -14.40 2.96
CA ASP A 125 -4.82 -14.47 4.39
C ASP A 125 -3.85 -15.60 4.81
N LYS A 126 -3.44 -15.64 6.07
CA LYS A 126 -2.52 -16.66 6.61
C LYS A 126 -2.98 -18.11 6.40
N THR A 127 -4.27 -18.34 6.12
CA THR A 127 -4.82 -19.68 5.87
C THR A 127 -4.78 -20.04 4.38
N GLY A 128 -4.53 -19.07 3.49
CA GLY A 128 -4.59 -19.23 2.04
C GLY A 128 -5.99 -19.44 1.48
N LYS A 129 -7.04 -19.32 2.32
CA LYS A 129 -8.44 -19.60 1.95
C LYS A 129 -9.18 -18.36 1.50
N PHE A 130 -8.85 -17.20 2.06
CA PHE A 130 -9.54 -15.95 1.80
C PHE A 130 -8.60 -14.92 1.19
N ILE A 131 -9.16 -14.07 0.35
CA ILE A 131 -8.45 -12.94 -0.26
C ILE A 131 -8.26 -11.88 0.83
N ASP A 132 -7.01 -11.46 1.04
CA ASP A 132 -6.67 -10.29 1.83
C ASP A 132 -6.74 -9.04 0.95
N ASP A 133 -6.12 -9.10 -0.24
CA ASP A 133 -6.19 -8.04 -1.25
C ASP A 133 -6.01 -8.59 -2.68
N ALA A 134 -6.70 -7.99 -3.64
CA ALA A 134 -6.59 -8.26 -5.07
C ALA A 134 -6.46 -6.93 -5.88
N GLY A 135 -5.75 -5.97 -5.33
CA GLY A 135 -5.58 -4.61 -5.84
C GLY A 135 -6.54 -3.60 -5.19
N ASP A 136 -6.10 -2.36 -5.17
CA ASP A 136 -6.86 -1.27 -4.55
C ASP A 136 -7.93 -0.70 -5.47
N VAL A 137 -9.00 -0.24 -4.85
CA VAL A 137 -10.11 0.47 -5.48
C VAL A 137 -10.32 1.80 -4.77
N TYR A 138 -10.46 2.88 -5.52
CA TYR A 138 -10.86 4.17 -4.97
C TYR A 138 -12.26 4.54 -5.42
N SER A 139 -13.15 4.88 -4.48
CA SER A 139 -14.55 5.16 -4.80
C SER A 139 -14.82 6.63 -5.08
N THR A 140 -15.91 6.93 -5.80
CA THR A 140 -16.45 8.29 -5.94
C THR A 140 -16.96 8.89 -4.62
N TRP A 141 -16.88 8.11 -3.53
CA TRP A 141 -17.10 8.55 -2.17
C TRP A 141 -15.81 9.00 -1.47
N GLY A 142 -14.67 9.03 -2.18
CA GLY A 142 -13.37 9.40 -1.62
C GLY A 142 -12.78 8.38 -0.66
N ILE A 143 -13.28 7.15 -0.66
CA ILE A 143 -12.87 6.09 0.26
C ILE A 143 -12.13 5.00 -0.52
N PRO A 144 -10.89 4.65 -0.14
CA PRO A 144 -10.19 3.50 -0.66
C PRO A 144 -10.75 2.20 -0.10
N MET A 145 -10.65 1.13 -0.86
CA MET A 145 -11.12 -0.20 -0.49
C MET A 145 -10.18 -1.26 -1.06
N LEU A 146 -9.94 -2.33 -0.29
CA LEU A 146 -9.28 -3.52 -0.78
C LEU A 146 -10.26 -4.34 -1.63
N ARG A 147 -9.84 -4.70 -2.84
CA ARG A 147 -10.67 -5.42 -3.80
C ARG A 147 -10.83 -6.88 -3.37
N ASN A 148 -12.07 -7.36 -3.30
CA ASN A 148 -12.46 -8.72 -2.92
C ASN A 148 -11.98 -9.19 -1.52
N GLU A 149 -11.55 -8.28 -0.63
CA GLU A 149 -11.12 -8.63 0.73
C GLU A 149 -12.16 -9.49 1.47
N GLY A 150 -11.72 -10.62 2.02
CA GLY A 150 -12.53 -11.58 2.78
C GLY A 150 -13.37 -12.52 1.93
N GLU A 151 -13.28 -12.47 0.60
CA GLU A 151 -13.89 -13.47 -0.27
C GLU A 151 -13.01 -14.73 -0.37
N PRO A 152 -13.61 -15.92 -0.63
CA PRO A 152 -12.84 -17.13 -0.85
C PRO A 152 -11.85 -16.99 -2.02
N LYS A 153 -10.66 -17.61 -1.93
CA LYS A 153 -9.61 -17.62 -2.99
C LYS A 153 -10.17 -17.95 -4.38
N LYS A 154 -11.14 -18.88 -4.48
CA LYS A 154 -11.78 -19.26 -5.76
C LYS A 154 -12.43 -18.09 -6.49
N ASN A 155 -12.86 -17.06 -5.76
CA ASN A 155 -13.48 -15.84 -6.29
C ASN A 155 -12.44 -14.76 -6.66
N ALA A 156 -11.13 -15.09 -6.64
CA ALA A 156 -10.11 -14.14 -7.05
C ALA A 156 -10.37 -13.66 -8.48
N PRO A 157 -10.40 -12.33 -8.71
CA PRO A 157 -10.71 -11.78 -10.02
C PRO A 157 -9.65 -12.18 -11.06
N LYS A 158 -9.98 -12.08 -12.34
CA LYS A 158 -9.00 -12.22 -13.42
C LYS A 158 -7.96 -11.12 -13.36
N SER A 159 -6.72 -11.42 -13.80
CA SER A 159 -5.66 -10.44 -13.97
C SER A 159 -6.10 -9.30 -14.90
N GLY A 160 -5.71 -8.08 -14.60
CA GLY A 160 -6.10 -6.91 -15.37
C GLY A 160 -5.77 -5.58 -14.70
N LEU A 161 -6.16 -4.48 -15.34
CA LEU A 161 -5.94 -3.15 -14.81
C LEU A 161 -6.79 -2.91 -13.55
N VAL A 162 -6.17 -2.25 -12.56
CA VAL A 162 -6.81 -1.84 -11.30
C VAL A 162 -6.47 -0.38 -11.00
N PHE A 163 -7.16 0.21 -10.02
CA PHE A 163 -6.86 1.58 -9.59
C PHE A 163 -5.47 1.68 -8.97
N GLY A 164 -5.11 0.74 -8.11
CA GLY A 164 -3.88 0.76 -7.36
C GLY A 164 -3.47 -0.59 -6.81
N GLY A 165 -2.35 -0.62 -6.10
CA GLY A 165 -1.82 -1.81 -5.46
C GLY A 165 -1.27 -1.53 -4.07
N THR A 166 -1.52 -2.47 -3.17
CA THR A 166 -1.05 -2.38 -1.79
C THR A 166 0.48 -2.28 -1.69
N GLY A 167 0.98 -1.43 -0.80
CA GLY A 167 2.41 -1.35 -0.47
C GLY A 167 3.00 -2.65 0.10
N GLY A 168 2.17 -3.66 0.36
CA GLY A 168 2.57 -4.92 0.99
C GLY A 168 3.13 -6.00 0.05
N ALA A 169 2.82 -5.96 -1.26
CA ALA A 169 3.32 -6.94 -2.25
C ALA A 169 3.16 -6.41 -3.69
N THR A 170 3.79 -5.29 -3.99
CA THR A 170 3.69 -4.64 -5.30
C THR A 170 5.07 -4.36 -5.89
N LEU A 171 5.22 -4.70 -7.16
CA LEU A 171 6.37 -4.35 -7.99
C LEU A 171 6.11 -3.01 -8.67
N TYR A 172 7.08 -2.12 -8.65
CA TYR A 172 7.09 -0.83 -9.34
C TYR A 172 8.28 -0.72 -10.28
N ARG A 173 8.08 -0.13 -11.46
CA ARG A 173 9.23 0.36 -12.22
C ARG A 173 9.86 1.53 -11.44
N THR A 174 11.17 1.57 -11.31
CA THR A 174 11.87 2.70 -10.64
C THR A 174 11.61 4.04 -11.34
N LYS A 175 11.29 4.02 -12.64
CA LYS A 175 10.84 5.18 -13.42
C LYS A 175 9.63 5.87 -12.78
N VAL A 176 8.70 5.13 -12.16
CA VAL A 176 7.55 5.69 -11.46
C VAL A 176 8.02 6.68 -10.41
N PHE A 177 8.89 6.25 -9.49
CA PHE A 177 9.37 7.11 -8.41
C PHE A 177 10.21 8.30 -8.92
N LYS A 178 10.96 8.12 -10.00
CA LYS A 178 11.68 9.22 -10.68
C LYS A 178 10.71 10.27 -11.25
N THR A 179 9.51 9.86 -11.65
CA THR A 179 8.49 10.74 -12.25
C THR A 179 7.60 11.41 -11.21
N ILE A 180 7.04 10.64 -10.26
CA ILE A 180 6.02 11.13 -9.32
C ILE A 180 6.57 11.43 -7.92
N GLY A 181 7.84 11.11 -7.65
CA GLY A 181 8.45 11.20 -6.32
C GLY A 181 8.14 9.97 -5.45
N PHE A 182 8.70 9.96 -4.27
CA PHE A 182 8.65 8.87 -3.29
C PHE A 182 7.34 8.84 -2.50
N PHE A 183 7.20 7.87 -1.58
CA PHE A 183 6.12 7.86 -0.60
C PHE A 183 6.18 9.12 0.27
N ASP A 184 5.04 9.70 0.55
CA ASP A 184 4.95 10.91 1.37
C ASP A 184 5.10 10.58 2.86
N GLU A 185 6.18 11.02 3.47
CA GLU A 185 6.52 10.69 4.85
C GLU A 185 5.56 11.29 5.89
N ASP A 186 4.73 12.29 5.52
CA ASP A 186 3.66 12.81 6.39
C ASP A 186 2.60 11.73 6.73
N PHE A 187 2.48 10.68 5.89
CA PHE A 187 1.59 9.55 6.17
C PHE A 187 2.08 8.66 7.30
N PHE A 188 3.37 8.43 7.42
CA PHE A 188 3.99 7.47 8.33
C PHE A 188 3.61 6.02 8.03
N ALA A 189 2.31 5.68 8.05
CA ALA A 189 1.74 4.39 7.66
C ALA A 189 0.23 4.53 7.42
N TYR A 190 -0.36 3.67 6.60
CA TYR A 190 -1.75 3.62 6.14
C TYR A 190 -2.15 4.73 5.16
N ASN A 191 -2.71 4.32 4.04
CA ASN A 191 -3.13 5.11 2.89
C ASN A 191 -2.00 5.83 2.11
N GLU A 192 -0.74 5.55 2.41
CA GLU A 192 0.41 5.99 1.62
C GLU A 192 0.46 5.34 0.25
N ASP A 193 0.02 4.08 0.15
CA ASP A 193 -0.17 3.33 -1.08
C ASP A 193 -1.25 3.96 -1.95
N VAL A 194 -2.39 4.28 -1.38
CA VAL A 194 -3.46 5.00 -2.09
C VAL A 194 -2.99 6.36 -2.62
N ASP A 195 -2.11 7.05 -1.91
CA ASP A 195 -1.50 8.30 -2.36
C ASP A 195 -0.58 8.09 -3.58
N ILE A 196 0.26 7.06 -3.54
CA ILE A 196 1.11 6.67 -4.69
C ILE A 196 0.24 6.29 -5.88
N ASP A 197 -0.80 5.50 -5.69
CA ASP A 197 -1.70 5.06 -6.75
C ASP A 197 -2.35 6.23 -7.46
N TRP A 198 -2.89 7.18 -6.72
CA TRP A 198 -3.42 8.41 -7.29
C TRP A 198 -2.39 9.17 -8.13
N ARG A 199 -1.17 9.34 -7.60
CA ARG A 199 -0.10 10.04 -8.31
C ARG A 199 0.32 9.29 -9.57
N MET A 200 0.35 7.96 -9.54
CA MET A 200 0.58 7.12 -10.71
C MET A 200 -0.50 7.32 -11.77
N GLN A 201 -1.78 7.21 -11.38
CA GLN A 201 -2.91 7.39 -12.29
C GLN A 201 -2.93 8.79 -12.92
N LEU A 202 -2.65 9.84 -12.13
CA LEU A 202 -2.55 11.22 -12.64
C LEU A 202 -1.41 11.39 -13.65
N ALA A 203 -0.28 10.73 -13.43
CA ALA A 203 0.89 10.76 -14.33
C ALA A 203 0.79 9.78 -15.52
N GLY A 204 -0.35 9.10 -15.71
CA GLY A 204 -0.62 8.21 -16.84
C GLY A 204 -0.07 6.80 -16.69
N PHE A 205 0.53 6.45 -15.57
CA PHE A 205 0.93 5.07 -15.29
C PHE A 205 -0.29 4.22 -14.97
N LYS A 206 -0.26 2.95 -15.45
CA LYS A 206 -1.27 1.94 -15.14
C LYS A 206 -0.77 1.00 -14.05
N VAL A 207 -1.70 0.47 -13.25
CA VAL A 207 -1.44 -0.59 -12.28
C VAL A 207 -2.10 -1.87 -12.77
N TRP A 208 -1.33 -2.96 -12.81
CA TRP A 208 -1.81 -4.28 -13.17
C TRP A 208 -1.92 -5.16 -11.94
N TYR A 209 -3.03 -5.82 -11.77
CA TYR A 209 -3.20 -6.89 -10.81
C TYR A 209 -2.90 -8.23 -11.48
N GLU A 210 -1.99 -9.01 -10.90
CA GLU A 210 -1.64 -10.33 -11.40
C GLU A 210 -2.11 -11.44 -10.44
N ARG A 211 -3.13 -12.18 -10.88
CA ARG A 211 -3.77 -13.23 -10.08
C ARG A 211 -2.81 -14.37 -9.72
N THR A 212 -1.85 -14.67 -10.59
CA THR A 212 -0.90 -15.77 -10.43
C THR A 212 0.33 -15.39 -9.59
N ALA A 213 0.52 -14.09 -9.31
CA ALA A 213 1.53 -13.63 -8.38
C ALA A 213 0.95 -13.68 -6.95
N VAL A 214 1.12 -14.79 -6.25
CA VAL A 214 0.46 -15.06 -4.96
C VAL A 214 1.41 -14.87 -3.79
N VAL A 215 0.94 -14.19 -2.75
CA VAL A 215 1.57 -14.10 -1.43
C VAL A 215 0.57 -14.43 -0.32
N TRP A 216 1.05 -15.03 0.75
CA TRP A 216 0.28 -15.33 1.96
C TRP A 216 0.69 -14.34 3.04
N HIS A 217 -0.26 -13.59 3.56
CA HIS A 217 -0.02 -12.46 4.44
C HIS A 217 -0.62 -12.71 5.82
N LYS A 218 0.18 -12.48 6.86
CA LYS A 218 -0.25 -12.69 8.25
C LYS A 218 -1.18 -11.59 8.74
N HIS A 219 -1.11 -10.44 8.14
CA HIS A 219 -1.89 -9.22 8.38
C HIS A 219 -1.71 -8.60 9.78
N SER A 220 -1.37 -7.32 9.82
CA SER A 220 -1.34 -6.47 11.02
C SER A 220 -0.46 -6.97 12.19
N ALA A 221 0.58 -7.75 11.93
CA ALA A 221 1.42 -8.33 12.97
C ALA A 221 2.04 -7.30 13.94
N THR A 222 2.31 -6.09 13.46
CA THR A 222 2.93 -5.00 14.23
C THR A 222 1.92 -3.98 14.73
N SER A 223 1.06 -3.47 13.85
CA SER A 223 0.15 -2.36 14.15
C SER A 223 -0.96 -2.73 15.14
N SER A 224 -1.39 -4.00 15.16
CA SER A 224 -2.38 -4.50 16.13
C SER A 224 -1.90 -4.45 17.57
N LYS A 225 -0.58 -4.44 17.81
CA LYS A 225 0.02 -4.35 19.13
C LYS A 225 -0.06 -2.94 19.75
N ILE A 226 -0.35 -1.92 18.95
CA ILE A 226 -0.39 -0.52 19.40
C ILE A 226 -1.85 -0.07 19.45
N PRO A 227 -2.43 0.13 20.66
CA PRO A 227 -3.84 0.50 20.79
C PRO A 227 -4.19 1.76 20.00
N GLY A 228 -5.19 1.66 19.13
CA GLY A 228 -5.72 2.78 18.37
C GLY A 228 -4.82 3.33 17.26
N PHE A 229 -3.63 2.75 17.02
CA PHE A 229 -2.69 3.24 16.02
C PHE A 229 -3.32 3.29 14.62
N THR A 230 -3.88 2.18 14.14
CA THR A 230 -4.55 2.11 12.83
C THR A 230 -5.68 3.14 12.71
N ILE A 231 -6.51 3.28 13.77
CA ILE A 231 -7.61 4.25 13.77
C ILE A 231 -7.05 5.66 13.62
N ASN A 232 -6.06 6.03 14.43
CA ASN A 232 -5.43 7.34 14.38
C ASN A 232 -4.86 7.64 12.99
N GLN A 233 -4.06 6.72 12.43
CA GLN A 233 -3.42 6.94 11.12
C GLN A 233 -4.44 7.04 9.98
N VAL A 234 -5.46 6.19 9.95
CA VAL A 234 -6.51 6.24 8.92
C VAL A 234 -7.25 7.59 8.97
N PHE A 235 -7.66 8.05 10.17
CA PHE A 235 -8.36 9.34 10.29
C PHE A 235 -7.44 10.56 10.03
N LYS A 236 -6.14 10.44 10.26
CA LYS A 236 -5.15 11.44 9.88
C LYS A 236 -4.96 11.50 8.37
N ASN A 237 -4.88 10.34 7.71
CA ASN A 237 -4.36 10.23 6.35
C ASN A 237 -5.43 10.31 5.24
N LEU A 238 -6.66 9.83 5.48
CA LEU A 238 -7.75 9.90 4.49
C LEU A 238 -7.98 11.30 3.92
N PRO A 239 -8.09 12.38 4.75
CA PRO A 239 -8.21 13.73 4.22
C PRO A 239 -6.99 14.16 3.39
N GLN A 240 -5.78 13.69 3.74
CA GLN A 240 -4.57 14.00 2.97
C GLN A 240 -4.65 13.44 1.56
N VAL A 241 -5.04 12.15 1.41
CA VAL A 241 -5.25 11.53 0.09
C VAL A 241 -6.24 12.34 -0.73
N PHE A 242 -7.40 12.69 -0.14
CA PHE A 242 -8.45 13.43 -0.82
C PHE A 242 -7.96 14.80 -1.30
N TRP A 243 -7.45 15.63 -0.40
CA TRP A 243 -7.05 17.00 -0.70
C TRP A 243 -5.83 17.10 -1.62
N LYS A 244 -4.90 16.16 -1.55
CA LYS A 244 -3.71 16.14 -2.42
C LYS A 244 -4.04 15.73 -3.85
N ASN A 245 -4.83 14.67 -4.01
CA ASN A 245 -4.84 13.90 -5.25
C ASN A 245 -6.10 14.09 -6.10
N VAL A 246 -7.28 14.28 -5.49
CA VAL A 246 -8.53 14.39 -6.26
C VAL A 246 -8.52 15.67 -7.11
N PRO A 247 -8.66 15.60 -8.46
CA PRO A 247 -8.66 16.79 -9.35
C PRO A 247 -9.78 17.77 -9.02
N PHE A 248 -9.53 19.06 -9.23
CA PHE A 248 -10.46 20.13 -8.85
C PHE A 248 -11.91 19.91 -9.33
N PRO A 249 -12.18 19.52 -10.61
CA PRO A 249 -13.54 19.30 -11.07
C PRO A 249 -14.29 18.16 -10.37
N MET A 250 -13.54 17.25 -9.70
CA MET A 250 -14.09 16.10 -8.98
C MET A 250 -14.25 16.36 -7.49
N ILE A 251 -13.60 17.41 -6.94
CA ILE A 251 -13.67 17.71 -5.50
C ILE A 251 -15.11 17.95 -5.07
N LEU A 252 -15.82 18.89 -5.70
CA LEU A 252 -17.17 19.30 -5.27
C LEU A 252 -18.16 18.13 -5.20
N PRO A 253 -18.32 17.30 -6.25
CA PRO A 253 -19.24 16.16 -6.19
C PRO A 253 -18.81 15.07 -5.21
N MET A 254 -17.51 14.95 -4.87
CA MET A 254 -17.00 13.96 -3.95
C MET A 254 -16.95 14.47 -2.50
N PHE A 255 -16.85 15.77 -2.27
CA PHE A 255 -16.65 16.38 -0.96
C PHE A 255 -17.73 15.99 0.06
N PHE A 256 -18.99 16.19 -0.28
CA PHE A 256 -20.10 15.90 0.63
C PHE A 256 -20.20 14.40 0.92
N LYS A 257 -19.99 13.56 -0.10
CA LYS A 257 -19.98 12.10 0.04
C LYS A 257 -18.84 11.64 0.95
N PHE A 258 -17.63 12.18 0.74
CA PHE A 258 -16.45 11.86 1.53
C PHE A 258 -16.68 12.20 3.01
N TYR A 259 -17.04 13.44 3.32
CA TYR A 259 -17.23 13.85 4.68
C TYR A 259 -18.41 13.19 5.37
N ALA A 260 -19.48 12.86 4.65
CA ALA A 260 -20.60 12.08 5.21
C ALA A 260 -20.11 10.69 5.67
N VAL A 261 -19.35 9.96 4.86
CA VAL A 261 -18.82 8.64 5.23
C VAL A 261 -17.72 8.78 6.30
N TYR A 262 -16.85 9.78 6.20
CA TYR A 262 -15.80 10.04 7.17
C TYR A 262 -16.35 10.26 8.58
N TRP A 263 -17.37 11.12 8.74
CA TRP A 263 -18.04 11.34 10.02
C TRP A 263 -18.87 10.13 10.47
N ALA A 264 -19.51 9.41 9.57
CA ALA A 264 -20.16 8.15 9.90
C ALA A 264 -19.19 7.13 10.50
N PHE A 265 -17.93 7.09 10.05
CA PHE A 265 -16.89 6.26 10.65
C PHE A 265 -16.49 6.73 12.06
N VAL A 266 -16.44 8.05 12.31
CA VAL A 266 -16.21 8.59 13.67
C VAL A 266 -17.30 8.11 14.61
N ILE A 267 -18.57 8.32 14.21
CA ILE A 267 -19.76 7.92 15.00
C ILE A 267 -19.73 6.42 15.29
N TYR A 268 -19.39 5.60 14.29
CA TYR A 268 -19.24 4.14 14.46
C TYR A 268 -18.18 3.74 15.48
N ARG A 269 -17.17 4.60 15.78
CA ARG A 269 -16.12 4.34 16.76
C ARG A 269 -16.55 4.67 18.20
N ILE A 270 -17.61 5.46 18.42
CA ILE A 270 -18.05 5.88 19.75
C ILE A 270 -18.27 4.68 20.68
N PRO A 271 -19.16 3.70 20.36
CA PRO A 271 -19.45 2.58 21.25
C PRO A 271 -18.31 1.56 21.34
N LYS A 272 -17.28 1.68 20.49
CA LYS A 272 -16.13 0.78 20.43
C LYS A 272 -14.90 1.33 21.15
N GLY A 273 -15.04 2.43 21.89
CA GLY A 273 -13.93 3.08 22.62
C GLY A 273 -12.82 3.67 21.74
N GLY A 274 -13.02 3.70 20.41
CA GLY A 274 -12.01 4.16 19.45
C GLY A 274 -12.06 5.64 19.11
N VAL A 275 -13.07 6.37 19.60
CA VAL A 275 -13.32 7.77 19.23
C VAL A 275 -12.16 8.72 19.56
N LYS A 276 -11.50 8.53 20.71
CA LYS A 276 -10.36 9.38 21.11
C LYS A 276 -9.21 9.31 20.10
N PHE A 277 -8.95 8.13 19.54
CA PHE A 277 -7.91 7.94 18.53
C PHE A 277 -8.32 8.54 17.18
N ALA A 278 -9.61 8.45 16.81
CA ALA A 278 -10.15 9.10 15.63
C ALA A 278 -10.04 10.62 15.73
N LEU A 279 -10.47 11.23 16.84
CA LEU A 279 -10.37 12.66 17.06
C LEU A 279 -8.92 13.17 17.06
N LYS A 280 -7.99 12.40 17.66
CA LYS A 280 -6.56 12.70 17.58
C LYS A 280 -6.07 12.68 16.13
N GLY A 281 -6.47 11.66 15.34
CA GLY A 281 -6.13 11.59 13.92
C GLY A 281 -6.70 12.74 13.11
N ILE A 282 -7.96 13.11 13.34
CA ILE A 282 -8.60 14.29 12.70
C ILE A 282 -7.80 15.55 12.97
N TRP A 283 -7.47 15.82 14.23
CA TRP A 283 -6.67 16.97 14.61
C TRP A 283 -5.32 17.02 13.89
N GLN A 284 -4.57 15.92 13.96
CA GLN A 284 -3.28 15.80 13.27
C GLN A 284 -3.41 15.97 11.74
N GLY A 285 -4.45 15.37 11.14
CA GLY A 285 -4.74 15.50 9.72
C GLY A 285 -5.07 16.93 9.31
N THR A 286 -5.86 17.64 10.13
CA THR A 286 -6.19 19.05 9.89
C THR A 286 -4.94 19.93 9.85
N LEU A 287 -3.99 19.71 10.77
CA LEU A 287 -2.72 20.44 10.79
C LEU A 287 -1.85 20.18 9.54
N LEU A 288 -2.04 19.05 8.86
CA LEU A 288 -1.31 18.71 7.65
C LEU A 288 -1.96 19.26 6.36
N ILE A 289 -3.21 19.75 6.40
CA ILE A 289 -3.90 20.27 5.20
C ILE A 289 -3.10 21.32 4.44
N PRO A 290 -2.48 22.34 5.06
CA PRO A 290 -1.68 23.33 4.33
C PRO A 290 -0.52 22.70 3.55
N ARG A 291 0.17 21.71 4.14
CA ARG A 291 1.24 20.95 3.44
C ARG A 291 0.68 20.13 2.27
N SER A 292 -0.47 19.49 2.47
CA SER A 292 -1.15 18.72 1.42
C SER A 292 -1.56 19.60 0.25
N LEU A 293 -2.07 20.80 0.50
CA LEU A 293 -2.42 21.78 -0.53
C LEU A 293 -1.18 22.32 -1.27
N LYS A 294 -0.04 22.48 -0.59
CA LYS A 294 1.24 22.80 -1.26
C LYS A 294 1.67 21.67 -2.18
N LYS A 295 1.71 20.42 -1.68
CA LYS A 295 2.06 19.23 -2.48
C LYS A 295 1.08 19.02 -3.65
N ARG A 296 -0.20 19.34 -3.47
CA ARG A 296 -1.21 19.27 -4.51
C ARG A 296 -0.81 20.04 -5.78
N ARG A 297 -0.21 21.22 -5.66
CA ARG A 297 0.19 22.03 -6.84
C ARG A 297 1.15 21.25 -7.73
N GLU A 298 2.14 20.59 -7.15
CA GLU A 298 3.09 19.76 -7.89
C GLU A 298 2.43 18.53 -8.49
N ILE A 299 1.58 17.83 -7.71
CA ILE A 299 0.90 16.62 -8.14
C ILE A 299 -0.04 16.91 -9.32
N GLN A 300 -0.88 17.94 -9.20
CA GLN A 300 -1.83 18.30 -10.25
C GLN A 300 -1.12 18.89 -11.48
N GLY A 301 0.04 19.55 -11.31
CA GLY A 301 0.88 20.01 -12.41
C GLY A 301 1.49 18.88 -13.25
N ARG A 302 1.61 17.67 -12.68
CA ARG A 302 2.08 16.46 -13.39
C ARG A 302 0.94 15.64 -14.01
N LYS A 303 -0.31 16.08 -13.88
CA LYS A 303 -1.46 15.37 -14.44
C LYS A 303 -1.44 15.43 -15.97
N VAL A 304 -1.39 14.27 -16.61
CA VAL A 304 -1.41 14.11 -18.07
C VAL A 304 -2.69 13.42 -18.58
N VAL A 305 -3.51 12.87 -17.69
CA VAL A 305 -4.73 12.14 -18.06
C VAL A 305 -5.98 13.02 -17.98
N SER A 306 -7.03 12.65 -18.72
CA SER A 306 -8.31 13.37 -18.68
C SER A 306 -9.09 13.10 -17.39
N ASN A 307 -10.05 13.96 -17.05
CA ASN A 307 -10.94 13.71 -15.91
C ASN A 307 -11.93 12.58 -16.18
N GLU A 308 -12.29 12.36 -17.45
CA GLU A 308 -13.15 11.27 -17.92
C GLU A 308 -12.48 9.93 -17.67
N TYR A 309 -11.17 9.81 -18.00
CA TYR A 309 -10.39 8.64 -17.66
C TYR A 309 -10.39 8.39 -16.15
N LEU A 310 -10.10 9.42 -15.32
CA LEU A 310 -10.09 9.25 -13.88
C LEU A 310 -11.47 8.81 -13.36
N LYS A 311 -12.55 9.38 -13.87
CA LYS A 311 -13.91 8.95 -13.50
C LYS A 311 -14.16 7.48 -13.86
N SER A 312 -13.68 7.01 -15.01
CA SER A 312 -13.91 5.64 -15.49
C SER A 312 -13.21 4.58 -14.66
N ILE A 313 -12.10 4.91 -13.99
CA ILE A 313 -11.34 3.97 -13.14
C ILE A 313 -11.78 3.98 -11.68
N LEU A 314 -12.61 4.95 -11.27
CA LEU A 314 -13.16 5.00 -9.92
C LEU A 314 -14.34 4.05 -9.76
N TYR A 315 -14.50 3.52 -8.57
CA TYR A 315 -15.67 2.74 -8.21
C TYR A 315 -16.87 3.65 -7.92
N HIS A 316 -17.94 3.49 -8.68
CA HIS A 316 -19.14 4.33 -8.58
C HIS A 316 -20.16 3.87 -7.55
N GLY A 317 -20.03 2.65 -7.03
CA GLY A 317 -20.93 2.09 -6.02
C GLY A 317 -20.71 2.66 -4.62
N LEU A 318 -21.64 2.35 -3.72
CA LEU A 318 -21.43 2.58 -2.28
C LEU A 318 -20.29 1.69 -1.77
N PRO A 319 -19.45 2.18 -0.84
CA PRO A 319 -18.44 1.36 -0.19
C PRO A 319 -19.11 0.33 0.74
N LEU A 320 -19.72 -0.72 0.15
CA LEU A 320 -20.68 -1.63 0.79
C LEU A 320 -20.18 -2.29 2.08
N LYS A 321 -18.90 -2.68 2.14
CA LYS A 321 -18.33 -3.25 3.38
C LYS A 321 -18.42 -2.27 4.55
N GLN A 322 -18.03 -1.03 4.30
CA GLN A 322 -18.08 0.05 5.28
C GLN A 322 -19.53 0.38 5.63
N VAL A 323 -20.41 0.47 4.64
CA VAL A 323 -21.85 0.71 4.83
C VAL A 323 -22.53 -0.45 5.56
N ASN A 324 -22.19 -1.69 5.25
CA ASN A 324 -22.74 -2.87 5.93
C ASN A 324 -22.27 -2.96 7.39
N ARG A 325 -21.04 -2.58 7.70
CA ARG A 325 -20.56 -2.42 9.08
C ARG A 325 -21.39 -1.38 9.84
N ILE A 326 -21.70 -0.25 9.20
CA ILE A 326 -22.57 0.80 9.78
C ILE A 326 -24.02 0.31 9.91
N LYS A 327 -24.60 -0.30 8.87
CA LYS A 327 -25.96 -0.87 8.92
C LYS A 327 -26.12 -1.93 10.00
N LYS A 328 -25.14 -2.85 10.13
CA LYS A 328 -25.15 -3.85 11.22
C LYS A 328 -25.11 -3.21 12.59
N PHE A 329 -24.39 -2.12 12.74
CA PHE A 329 -24.34 -1.33 13.97
C PHE A 329 -25.68 -0.66 14.28
N LEU A 330 -26.35 -0.06 13.27
CA LEU A 330 -27.64 0.60 13.44
C LEU A 330 -28.77 -0.40 13.73
N LYS A 331 -28.73 -1.61 13.16
CA LYS A 331 -29.69 -2.68 13.44
C LYS A 331 -29.55 -3.30 14.84
N LEU A 332 -28.35 -3.25 15.44
CA LEU A 332 -28.12 -3.72 16.81
C LEU A 332 -28.65 -2.74 17.88
N LYS A 333 -29.14 -1.56 17.46
CA LYS A 333 -29.77 -0.54 18.35
C LYS A 333 -31.30 -0.52 18.23
N ARG A 334 -31.90 -1.43 17.45
CA ARG A 334 -33.33 -1.70 17.47
C ARG A 334 -33.60 -3.02 18.16
#